data_91a8ce68098c5a3e6b28a91e35bafd09
#
_entry.id   91a8ce68098c5a3e6b28a91e35bafd09
#
_cell.length_a   1.000
_cell.length_b   1.000
_cell.length_c   1.000
_cell.angle_alpha   90.00
_cell.angle_beta   90.00
_cell.angle_gamma   90.00
#
_symmetry.space_group_name_H-M   'P 1'
#
loop_
_entity.id
_entity.type
_entity.pdbx_description
1 polymer ?
#
loop_
_entity_poly.entity_id
_entity_poly.type
_entity_poly.pdbx_seq_one_letter_code
_entity_poly.pdbx_strand_id
1 'polypeptide(L)'
;MNYADVLNNARQCIGQYCKACPVCNGVACKNQIPGPGAKGVGDTAIRNYNKWAEIRVNMDTLCENGTPDTGVELFGKTFKYPFFAGPVGAVNLHYSDTYTDMTYNDVLVRACAENGIAAFTGDGTNPDVMTMATKAIGAAGGCGVPTIKPWNIDTVKAKMEQAKASGCFAVAMDVDAAGLPFLKNMTPPAGSKSVAELAEIVKLAERPFIVKGVMTVKGALKAKEAGAAAIVVSNHGGRVLDQCPATAEVLPEIAEALKGSGVKILVDGGIRTGVDVFKALALGADAVLICRPFVTAVYGGGEEGVKCYIDKIAAELADIMQMCGAHSLAEITRDMVRI
;
A
#
# COMPACT_ATOMS: atom_id res chain seq x y z
N MET A 1 15.39 5.95 18.58
CA MET A 1 15.71 4.72 17.80
C MET A 1 15.99 5.13 16.37
N ASN A 2 17.02 4.57 15.72
CA ASN A 2 17.22 4.75 14.27
C ASN A 2 16.71 3.51 13.51
N TYR A 3 16.61 3.59 12.18
CA TYR A 3 16.03 2.49 11.38
C TYR A 3 16.89 1.21 11.38
N ALA A 4 18.21 1.31 11.56
CA ALA A 4 19.07 0.14 11.70
C ALA A 4 18.78 -0.62 13.01
N ASP A 5 18.49 0.12 14.09
CA ASP A 5 18.06 -0.48 15.37
C ASP A 5 16.73 -1.22 15.20
N VAL A 6 15.77 -0.61 14.48
CA VAL A 6 14.48 -1.23 14.16
C VAL A 6 14.69 -2.57 13.42
N LEU A 7 15.56 -2.60 12.40
CA LEU A 7 15.87 -3.84 11.67
C LEU A 7 16.54 -4.88 12.56
N ASN A 8 17.47 -4.47 13.43
CA ASN A 8 18.16 -5.36 14.35
C ASN A 8 17.18 -5.99 15.34
N ASN A 9 16.29 -5.19 15.92
CA ASN A 9 15.27 -5.68 16.85
C ASN A 9 14.29 -6.62 16.13
N ALA A 10 13.82 -6.26 14.92
CA ALA A 10 12.93 -7.10 14.14
C ALA A 10 13.50 -8.49 13.89
N ARG A 11 14.81 -8.62 13.61
CA ARG A 11 15.47 -9.92 13.39
C ARG A 11 15.33 -10.88 14.57
N GLN A 12 15.14 -10.36 15.79
CA GLN A 12 15.00 -11.18 17.00
C GLN A 12 13.60 -11.80 17.15
N CYS A 13 12.57 -11.22 16.49
CA CYS A 13 11.19 -11.62 16.74
C CYS A 13 10.33 -11.84 15.48
N ILE A 14 10.79 -11.45 14.28
CA ILE A 14 9.97 -11.48 13.06
C ILE A 14 9.81 -12.90 12.45
N GLY A 15 10.45 -13.91 13.03
CA GLY A 15 10.34 -15.30 12.61
C GLY A 15 11.32 -15.73 11.52
N GLN A 16 11.14 -16.98 11.06
CA GLN A 16 12.13 -17.62 10.19
C GLN A 16 12.05 -17.21 8.71
N TYR A 17 10.90 -16.74 8.27
CA TYR A 17 10.66 -16.43 6.84
C TYR A 17 11.17 -15.06 6.42
N CYS A 18 11.03 -14.07 7.28
CA CYS A 18 11.54 -12.73 7.04
C CYS A 18 12.93 -12.54 7.67
N LYS A 19 13.87 -11.97 6.93
CA LYS A 19 15.23 -11.74 7.41
C LYS A 19 15.46 -10.30 7.89
N ALA A 20 14.42 -9.45 7.91
CA ALA A 20 14.53 -8.02 8.17
C ALA A 20 15.78 -7.43 7.47
N CYS A 21 15.85 -7.63 6.15
CA CYS A 21 17.01 -7.29 5.35
C CYS A 21 17.29 -5.78 5.39
N PRO A 22 18.55 -5.34 5.35
CA PRO A 22 18.91 -3.92 5.22
C PRO A 22 18.23 -3.26 4.01
N VAL A 23 18.10 -4.03 2.92
CA VAL A 23 17.32 -3.66 1.73
C VAL A 23 16.30 -4.75 1.45
N CYS A 24 15.03 -4.44 1.61
CA CYS A 24 13.93 -5.38 1.38
C CYS A 24 13.63 -5.51 -0.13
N ASN A 25 14.49 -6.21 -0.87
CA ASN A 25 14.43 -6.36 -2.33
C ASN A 25 13.70 -7.63 -2.81
N GLY A 26 13.20 -8.46 -1.90
CA GLY A 26 12.47 -9.70 -2.24
C GLY A 26 13.37 -10.92 -2.50
N VAL A 27 14.69 -10.79 -2.53
CA VAL A 27 15.60 -11.89 -2.88
C VAL A 27 15.69 -12.93 -1.77
N ALA A 28 15.88 -12.51 -0.51
CA ALA A 28 16.07 -13.43 0.61
C ALA A 28 14.82 -14.27 0.97
N CYS A 29 13.64 -13.77 0.61
CA CYS A 29 12.35 -14.43 0.88
C CYS A 29 11.62 -14.87 -0.40
N LYS A 30 12.30 -14.93 -1.55
CA LYS A 30 11.67 -15.34 -2.82
C LYS A 30 10.97 -16.70 -2.66
N ASN A 31 9.82 -16.86 -3.29
CA ASN A 31 8.95 -18.04 -3.27
C ASN A 31 8.58 -18.60 -1.86
N GLN A 32 8.75 -17.80 -0.79
CA GLN A 32 8.36 -18.19 0.57
C GLN A 32 6.88 -17.85 0.82
N ILE A 33 5.99 -18.81 0.60
CA ILE A 33 4.58 -18.76 0.98
C ILE A 33 4.23 -20.12 1.64
N PRO A 34 3.92 -20.14 2.94
CA PRO A 34 3.85 -19.06 3.92
C PRO A 34 5.15 -18.28 4.07
N GLY A 35 5.00 -16.97 4.32
CA GLY A 35 6.11 -16.02 4.43
C GLY A 35 5.84 -14.76 3.63
N PRO A 36 6.75 -13.76 3.69
CA PRO A 36 6.57 -12.46 3.01
C PRO A 36 6.93 -12.50 1.52
N GLY A 37 7.26 -13.64 0.98
CA GLY A 37 7.72 -13.80 -0.39
C GLY A 37 6.62 -13.76 -1.44
N ALA A 38 7.01 -13.96 -2.68
CA ALA A 38 6.14 -14.02 -3.84
C ALA A 38 5.88 -15.48 -4.26
N LYS A 39 4.87 -15.67 -5.10
CA LYS A 39 4.46 -16.95 -5.69
C LYS A 39 5.50 -17.41 -6.74
N GLY A 40 5.44 -18.68 -7.14
CA GLY A 40 6.29 -19.23 -8.20
C GLY A 40 7.77 -19.15 -7.86
N VAL A 41 8.58 -18.58 -8.73
CA VAL A 41 10.02 -18.37 -8.52
C VAL A 41 10.34 -17.05 -7.82
N GLY A 42 9.33 -16.23 -7.52
CA GLY A 42 9.48 -14.97 -6.81
C GLY A 42 9.96 -13.80 -7.66
N ASP A 43 9.90 -13.92 -8.98
CA ASP A 43 10.39 -12.91 -9.93
C ASP A 43 9.71 -11.56 -9.75
N THR A 44 8.38 -11.55 -9.68
CA THR A 44 7.60 -10.30 -9.63
C THR A 44 7.99 -9.40 -8.46
N ALA A 45 8.25 -9.96 -7.27
CA ALA A 45 8.65 -9.15 -6.10
C ALA A 45 10.02 -8.50 -6.29
N ILE A 46 10.96 -9.24 -6.88
CA ILE A 46 12.32 -8.78 -7.16
C ILE A 46 12.27 -7.73 -8.30
N ARG A 47 11.49 -8.00 -9.36
CA ARG A 47 11.29 -7.08 -10.47
C ARG A 47 10.69 -5.75 -10.02
N ASN A 48 9.67 -5.77 -9.15
CA ASN A 48 9.10 -4.56 -8.57
C ASN A 48 10.18 -3.65 -7.95
N TYR A 49 11.07 -4.23 -7.15
CA TYR A 49 12.16 -3.47 -6.53
C TYR A 49 13.17 -2.96 -7.57
N ASN A 50 13.61 -3.84 -8.48
CA ASN A 50 14.63 -3.50 -9.48
C ASN A 50 14.17 -2.40 -10.43
N LYS A 51 12.90 -2.44 -10.86
CA LYS A 51 12.38 -1.44 -11.79
C LYS A 51 12.31 -0.03 -11.21
N TRP A 52 12.01 0.13 -9.93
CA TRP A 52 12.18 1.43 -9.26
C TRP A 52 13.66 1.88 -9.24
N ALA A 53 14.59 0.96 -9.03
CA ALA A 53 16.01 1.27 -9.03
C ALA A 53 16.57 1.65 -10.42
N GLU A 54 15.98 1.16 -11.51
CA GLU A 54 16.36 1.50 -12.89
C GLU A 54 15.96 2.94 -13.27
N ILE A 55 14.86 3.46 -12.73
CA ILE A 55 14.43 4.85 -12.95
C ILE A 55 15.43 5.77 -12.27
N ARG A 56 15.96 6.74 -13.01
CA ARG A 56 16.93 7.73 -12.52
C ARG A 56 16.26 9.07 -12.29
N VAL A 57 16.77 9.81 -11.31
CA VAL A 57 16.30 11.15 -10.99
C VAL A 57 17.17 12.17 -11.72
N ASN A 58 16.55 13.17 -12.33
CA ASN A 58 17.22 14.30 -12.92
C ASN A 58 17.40 15.38 -11.84
N MET A 59 18.60 15.48 -11.29
CA MET A 59 18.95 16.50 -10.32
C MET A 59 18.98 17.88 -10.99
N ASP A 60 18.30 18.87 -10.39
CA ASP A 60 18.39 20.28 -10.77
C ASP A 60 18.35 21.14 -9.52
N THR A 61 19.46 21.76 -9.19
CA THR A 61 19.61 22.65 -8.02
C THR A 61 19.70 24.12 -8.38
N LEU A 62 19.47 24.46 -9.65
CA LEU A 62 19.38 25.86 -10.09
C LEU A 62 17.96 26.39 -9.85
N CYS A 63 17.56 26.42 -8.60
CA CYS A 63 16.23 26.80 -8.14
C CYS A 63 16.31 27.65 -6.86
N GLU A 64 15.20 28.24 -6.46
CA GLU A 64 15.11 28.96 -5.19
C GLU A 64 15.18 27.97 -4.01
N ASN A 65 15.79 28.43 -2.91
CA ASN A 65 15.78 27.67 -1.67
C ASN A 65 14.39 27.72 -1.02
N GLY A 66 13.92 26.56 -0.55
CA GLY A 66 12.66 26.46 0.16
C GLY A 66 12.55 25.13 0.92
N THR A 67 11.67 25.06 1.90
CA THR A 67 11.31 23.80 2.54
C THR A 67 10.17 23.19 1.72
N PRO A 68 10.32 21.97 1.18
CA PRO A 68 9.27 21.34 0.40
C PRO A 68 8.01 21.08 1.22
N ASP A 69 6.86 21.41 0.67
CA ASP A 69 5.57 20.98 1.19
C ASP A 69 5.25 19.57 0.63
N THR A 70 5.22 18.59 1.51
CA THR A 70 4.90 17.19 1.19
C THR A 70 3.44 16.83 1.48
N GLY A 71 2.61 17.81 1.85
CA GLY A 71 1.21 17.60 2.18
C GLY A 71 0.38 17.12 0.99
N VAL A 72 -0.52 16.18 1.23
CA VAL A 72 -1.44 15.64 0.23
C VAL A 72 -2.87 15.63 0.74
N GLU A 73 -3.81 15.99 -0.12
CA GLU A 73 -5.24 15.80 0.13
C GLU A 73 -5.72 14.54 -0.60
N LEU A 74 -6.40 13.65 0.13
CA LEU A 74 -7.02 12.45 -0.42
C LEU A 74 -8.41 12.27 0.17
N PHE A 75 -9.43 12.36 -0.69
CA PHE A 75 -10.86 12.20 -0.32
C PHE A 75 -11.32 13.13 0.82
N GLY A 76 -10.94 14.41 0.75
CA GLY A 76 -11.31 15.43 1.74
C GLY A 76 -10.56 15.35 3.07
N LYS A 77 -9.52 14.52 3.14
CA LYS A 77 -8.63 14.42 4.31
C LYS A 77 -7.22 14.83 3.92
N THR A 78 -6.59 15.68 4.73
CA THR A 78 -5.20 16.12 4.53
C THR A 78 -4.25 15.23 5.31
N PHE A 79 -3.17 14.80 4.67
CA PHE A 79 -2.08 14.02 5.24
C PHE A 79 -0.76 14.76 5.11
N LYS A 80 0.19 14.49 6.00
CA LYS A 80 1.51 15.14 5.96
C LYS A 80 2.35 14.68 4.77
N TYR A 81 2.14 13.45 4.29
CA TYR A 81 2.99 12.82 3.29
C TYR A 81 2.15 11.99 2.31
N PRO A 82 2.60 11.86 1.02
CA PRO A 82 1.90 11.10 -0.02
C PRO A 82 2.21 9.60 0.03
N PHE A 83 2.43 9.04 1.22
CA PHE A 83 2.65 7.62 1.38
C PHE A 83 1.88 7.08 2.60
N PHE A 84 1.40 5.85 2.49
CA PHE A 84 0.56 5.20 3.48
C PHE A 84 1.03 3.77 3.75
N ALA A 85 0.74 3.25 4.93
CA ALA A 85 0.96 1.84 5.20
C ALA A 85 -0.05 1.01 4.39
N GLY A 86 0.46 0.06 3.59
CA GLY A 86 -0.39 -0.80 2.77
C GLY A 86 -0.91 -2.02 3.55
N PRO A 87 -2.01 -2.66 3.06
CA PRO A 87 -2.65 -3.74 3.77
C PRO A 87 -1.78 -5.00 3.84
N VAL A 88 -1.66 -5.55 5.04
CA VAL A 88 -1.00 -6.85 5.29
C VAL A 88 -1.93 -7.68 6.17
N GLY A 89 -2.12 -8.94 5.84
CA GLY A 89 -2.91 -9.89 6.61
C GLY A 89 -2.17 -11.19 6.84
N ALA A 90 -2.69 -12.01 7.76
CA ALA A 90 -2.12 -13.27 8.19
C ALA A 90 -0.66 -13.11 8.70
N VAL A 91 -0.41 -12.08 9.52
CA VAL A 91 0.95 -11.73 9.98
C VAL A 91 1.58 -12.86 10.80
N ASN A 92 0.81 -13.53 11.66
CA ASN A 92 1.30 -14.68 12.42
C ASN A 92 1.69 -15.87 11.52
N LEU A 93 0.95 -16.10 10.42
CA LEU A 93 1.27 -17.16 9.46
C LEU A 93 2.53 -16.84 8.64
N HIS A 94 2.70 -15.57 8.29
CA HIS A 94 3.74 -15.14 7.35
C HIS A 94 5.03 -14.66 8.02
N TYR A 95 4.95 -14.35 9.32
CA TYR A 95 6.10 -13.83 10.08
C TYR A 95 6.27 -14.65 11.37
N SER A 96 5.68 -14.23 12.48
CA SER A 96 5.74 -14.96 13.76
C SER A 96 4.52 -14.62 14.63
N ASP A 97 4.36 -15.36 15.72
CA ASP A 97 3.29 -15.17 16.69
C ASP A 97 3.50 -13.96 17.65
N THR A 98 4.54 -13.15 17.42
CA THR A 98 4.75 -11.90 18.18
C THR A 98 3.56 -10.96 18.00
N TYR A 99 2.96 -10.93 16.81
CA TYR A 99 1.74 -10.19 16.51
C TYR A 99 0.71 -11.09 15.84
N THR A 100 -0.56 -10.87 16.17
CA THR A 100 -1.71 -11.32 15.38
C THR A 100 -2.13 -10.20 14.44
N ASP A 101 -3.00 -10.49 13.45
CA ASP A 101 -3.55 -9.43 12.59
C ASP A 101 -4.23 -8.32 13.40
N MET A 102 -4.89 -8.67 14.52
CA MET A 102 -5.56 -7.73 15.39
C MET A 102 -4.57 -6.78 16.08
N THR A 103 -3.55 -7.34 16.75
CA THR A 103 -2.56 -6.53 17.50
C THR A 103 -1.64 -5.76 16.56
N TYR A 104 -1.33 -6.31 15.38
CA TYR A 104 -0.58 -5.62 14.35
C TYR A 104 -1.34 -4.39 13.82
N ASN A 105 -2.62 -4.54 13.48
CA ASN A 105 -3.44 -3.45 12.98
C ASN A 105 -3.66 -2.36 14.03
N ASP A 106 -3.81 -2.71 15.31
CA ASP A 106 -3.94 -1.74 16.39
C ASP A 106 -2.72 -0.82 16.50
N VAL A 107 -1.52 -1.41 16.53
CA VAL A 107 -0.26 -0.65 16.54
C VAL A 107 -0.09 0.19 15.28
N LEU A 108 -0.31 -0.41 14.09
CA LEU A 108 -0.06 0.25 12.82
C LEU A 108 -0.99 1.43 12.59
N VAL A 109 -2.30 1.26 12.81
CA VAL A 109 -3.30 2.30 12.56
C VAL A 109 -3.05 3.50 13.47
N ARG A 110 -2.82 3.27 14.76
CA ARG A 110 -2.56 4.33 15.73
C ARG A 110 -1.28 5.09 15.39
N ALA A 111 -0.18 4.38 15.20
CA ALA A 111 1.10 5.02 14.88
C ALA A 111 1.06 5.80 13.55
N CYS A 112 0.39 5.29 12.53
CA CYS A 112 0.22 6.01 11.27
C CYS A 112 -0.60 7.30 11.46
N ALA A 113 -1.73 7.23 12.15
CA ALA A 113 -2.60 8.38 12.39
C ALA A 113 -1.90 9.48 13.20
N GLU A 114 -1.19 9.11 14.26
CA GLU A 114 -0.43 10.05 15.09
C GLU A 114 0.73 10.74 14.34
N ASN A 115 1.26 10.08 13.31
CA ASN A 115 2.34 10.62 12.49
C ASN A 115 1.87 11.22 11.15
N GLY A 116 0.56 11.44 10.99
CA GLY A 116 -0.02 12.21 9.90
C GLY A 116 -0.16 11.48 8.57
N ILE A 117 -0.17 10.14 8.60
CA ILE A 117 -0.53 9.28 7.47
C ILE A 117 -1.64 8.32 7.85
N ALA A 118 -2.14 7.53 6.92
CA ALA A 118 -3.13 6.49 7.19
C ALA A 118 -2.56 5.08 7.01
N ALA A 119 -3.21 4.09 7.64
CA ALA A 119 -2.97 2.68 7.38
C ALA A 119 -4.14 2.06 6.60
N PHE A 120 -3.81 1.29 5.58
CA PHE A 120 -4.72 0.33 4.97
C PHE A 120 -4.60 -0.98 5.76
N THR A 121 -5.72 -1.47 6.27
CA THR A 121 -5.71 -2.72 7.06
C THR A 121 -6.00 -3.93 6.19
N GLY A 122 -5.46 -5.09 6.57
CA GLY A 122 -5.76 -6.35 5.90
C GLY A 122 -7.11 -6.93 6.31
N ASP A 123 -7.51 -7.98 5.60
CA ASP A 123 -8.71 -8.79 5.85
C ASP A 123 -8.35 -10.27 5.70
N GLY A 124 -9.14 -11.14 6.31
CA GLY A 124 -8.95 -12.59 6.31
C GLY A 124 -10.24 -13.37 6.57
N THR A 125 -10.10 -14.68 6.69
CA THR A 125 -11.21 -15.60 6.99
C THR A 125 -11.66 -15.52 8.45
N ASN A 126 -10.76 -15.11 9.36
CA ASN A 126 -11.13 -14.85 10.75
C ASN A 126 -11.91 -13.51 10.81
N PRO A 127 -13.19 -13.51 11.26
CA PRO A 127 -14.01 -12.31 11.32
C PRO A 127 -13.46 -11.25 12.29
N ASP A 128 -12.70 -11.65 13.30
CA ASP A 128 -12.12 -10.73 14.28
C ASP A 128 -11.10 -9.77 13.65
N VAL A 129 -10.44 -10.19 12.57
CA VAL A 129 -9.48 -9.32 11.85
C VAL A 129 -10.15 -8.03 11.41
N MET A 130 -11.28 -8.13 10.72
CA MET A 130 -12.02 -6.95 10.25
C MET A 130 -12.62 -6.16 11.42
N THR A 131 -13.18 -6.84 12.42
CA THR A 131 -13.77 -6.23 13.62
C THR A 131 -12.75 -5.40 14.38
N MET A 132 -11.56 -5.94 14.64
CA MET A 132 -10.52 -5.23 15.38
C MET A 132 -9.87 -4.13 14.56
N ALA A 133 -9.66 -4.35 13.25
CA ALA A 133 -9.14 -3.33 12.35
C ALA A 133 -10.07 -2.10 12.27
N THR A 134 -11.37 -2.31 12.11
CA THR A 134 -12.34 -1.21 12.06
C THR A 134 -12.48 -0.50 13.41
N LYS A 135 -12.35 -1.24 14.53
CA LYS A 135 -12.29 -0.65 15.87
C LYS A 135 -11.06 0.26 16.04
N ALA A 136 -9.88 -0.19 15.61
CA ALA A 136 -8.66 0.61 15.66
C ALA A 136 -8.78 1.88 14.78
N ILE A 137 -9.37 1.77 13.59
CA ILE A 137 -9.64 2.92 12.71
C ILE A 137 -10.61 3.90 13.38
N GLY A 138 -11.67 3.42 14.00
CA GLY A 138 -12.62 4.26 14.76
C GLY A 138 -11.94 5.00 15.90
N ALA A 139 -11.11 4.32 16.69
CA ALA A 139 -10.32 4.91 17.77
C ALA A 139 -9.33 5.98 17.27
N ALA A 140 -8.84 5.85 16.03
CA ALA A 140 -7.99 6.83 15.37
C ALA A 140 -8.77 7.93 14.61
N GLY A 141 -10.04 8.18 14.98
CA GLY A 141 -10.88 9.21 14.35
C GLY A 141 -11.18 8.96 12.86
N GLY A 142 -11.29 7.69 12.48
CA GLY A 142 -11.53 7.29 11.10
C GLY A 142 -10.29 7.39 10.19
N CYS A 143 -9.10 7.55 10.76
CA CYS A 143 -7.85 7.68 10.00
C CYS A 143 -7.31 6.31 9.59
N GLY A 144 -7.98 5.67 8.62
CA GLY A 144 -7.58 4.38 8.07
C GLY A 144 -8.49 3.94 6.94
N VAL A 145 -8.07 2.92 6.20
CA VAL A 145 -8.79 2.35 5.06
C VAL A 145 -8.89 0.84 5.23
N PRO A 146 -10.06 0.31 5.62
CA PRO A 146 -10.28 -1.13 5.62
C PRO A 146 -10.18 -1.68 4.20
N THR A 147 -9.36 -2.72 3.99
CA THR A 147 -9.23 -3.38 2.69
C THR A 147 -9.92 -4.73 2.74
N ILE A 148 -11.10 -4.82 2.12
CA ILE A 148 -11.96 -6.02 2.11
C ILE A 148 -11.51 -6.94 0.98
N LYS A 149 -11.44 -8.25 1.26
CA LYS A 149 -11.20 -9.27 0.23
C LYS A 149 -12.42 -9.42 -0.70
N PRO A 150 -12.22 -9.89 -1.94
CA PRO A 150 -13.32 -10.06 -2.90
C PRO A 150 -14.20 -11.29 -2.58
N TRP A 151 -14.77 -11.33 -1.37
CA TRP A 151 -15.68 -12.38 -0.90
C TRP A 151 -16.97 -12.42 -1.70
N ASN A 152 -17.86 -13.39 -1.39
CA ASN A 152 -19.23 -13.36 -1.84
C ASN A 152 -19.95 -12.08 -1.33
N ILE A 153 -21.04 -11.71 -2.01
CA ILE A 153 -21.70 -10.42 -1.77
C ILE A 153 -22.22 -10.25 -0.33
N ASP A 154 -22.70 -11.30 0.31
CA ASP A 154 -23.24 -11.22 1.67
C ASP A 154 -22.14 -10.95 2.69
N THR A 155 -20.98 -11.59 2.54
CA THR A 155 -19.79 -11.31 3.36
C THR A 155 -19.26 -9.90 3.11
N VAL A 156 -19.25 -9.45 1.85
CA VAL A 156 -18.85 -8.06 1.52
C VAL A 156 -19.79 -7.06 2.18
N LYS A 157 -21.11 -7.27 2.13
CA LYS A 157 -22.09 -6.39 2.80
C LYS A 157 -21.83 -6.30 4.30
N ALA A 158 -21.67 -7.44 4.98
CA ALA A 158 -21.42 -7.45 6.42
C ALA A 158 -20.14 -6.70 6.81
N LYS A 159 -19.04 -6.89 6.06
CA LYS A 159 -17.77 -6.19 6.29
C LYS A 159 -17.87 -4.70 5.93
N MET A 160 -18.68 -4.34 4.93
CA MET A 160 -18.92 -2.96 4.54
C MET A 160 -19.63 -2.18 5.66
N GLU A 161 -20.60 -2.79 6.34
CA GLU A 161 -21.24 -2.16 7.50
C GLU A 161 -20.25 -1.89 8.64
N GLN A 162 -19.34 -2.83 8.91
CA GLN A 162 -18.27 -2.61 9.88
C GLN A 162 -17.34 -1.46 9.46
N ALA A 163 -16.98 -1.41 8.18
CA ALA A 163 -16.18 -0.33 7.64
C ALA A 163 -16.87 1.04 7.78
N LYS A 164 -18.14 1.13 7.43
CA LYS A 164 -18.95 2.36 7.59
C LYS A 164 -19.02 2.81 9.04
N ALA A 165 -19.26 1.88 9.96
CA ALA A 165 -19.36 2.16 11.41
C ALA A 165 -18.04 2.69 12.01
N SER A 166 -16.88 2.35 11.45
CA SER A 166 -15.58 2.86 11.89
C SER A 166 -15.35 4.35 11.58
N GLY A 167 -16.19 4.98 10.76
CA GLY A 167 -15.97 6.35 10.30
C GLY A 167 -14.77 6.51 9.35
N CYS A 168 -14.25 5.42 8.76
CA CYS A 168 -13.13 5.46 7.82
C CYS A 168 -13.41 6.42 6.66
N PHE A 169 -12.39 7.10 6.16
CA PHE A 169 -12.55 8.09 5.08
C PHE A 169 -12.68 7.47 3.70
N ALA A 170 -12.29 6.22 3.52
CA ALA A 170 -12.43 5.43 2.29
C ALA A 170 -12.43 3.93 2.63
N VAL A 171 -12.89 3.10 1.68
CA VAL A 171 -12.83 1.64 1.75
C VAL A 171 -12.08 1.12 0.53
N ALA A 172 -11.28 0.07 0.69
CA ALA A 172 -10.60 -0.59 -0.41
C ALA A 172 -11.05 -2.04 -0.60
N MET A 173 -10.90 -2.55 -1.81
CA MET A 173 -10.97 -3.99 -2.11
C MET A 173 -9.77 -4.40 -2.96
N ASP A 174 -9.02 -5.40 -2.51
CA ASP A 174 -7.96 -6.00 -3.29
C ASP A 174 -8.52 -7.13 -4.19
N VAL A 175 -9.01 -6.74 -5.36
CA VAL A 175 -9.70 -7.64 -6.31
C VAL A 175 -8.80 -8.78 -6.80
N ASP A 176 -7.49 -8.57 -6.84
CA ASP A 176 -6.48 -9.55 -7.20
C ASP A 176 -6.31 -10.66 -6.15
N ALA A 177 -6.77 -10.44 -4.91
CA ALA A 177 -6.76 -11.45 -3.87
C ALA A 177 -7.58 -12.70 -4.21
N ALA A 178 -8.45 -12.63 -5.22
CA ALA A 178 -9.06 -13.81 -5.86
C ALA A 178 -8.01 -14.84 -6.32
N GLY A 179 -6.78 -14.42 -6.62
CA GLY A 179 -5.65 -15.25 -6.98
C GLY A 179 -4.84 -15.83 -5.81
N LEU A 180 -5.12 -15.45 -4.57
CA LEU A 180 -4.39 -15.97 -3.40
C LEU A 180 -4.68 -17.46 -3.20
N PRO A 181 -3.63 -18.31 -3.04
CA PRO A 181 -3.79 -19.75 -2.96
C PRO A 181 -4.71 -20.21 -1.83
N PHE A 182 -4.71 -19.51 -0.72
CA PHE A 182 -5.45 -19.86 0.49
C PHE A 182 -6.93 -19.47 0.46
N LEU A 183 -7.33 -18.53 -0.42
CA LEU A 183 -8.68 -17.99 -0.41
C LEU A 183 -9.64 -18.71 -1.36
N LYS A 184 -9.12 -19.35 -2.41
CA LYS A 184 -9.96 -20.02 -3.43
C LYS A 184 -10.84 -21.14 -2.89
N ASN A 185 -10.35 -21.87 -1.88
CA ASN A 185 -10.98 -23.06 -1.33
C ASN A 185 -11.48 -22.85 0.10
N MET A 186 -11.54 -21.61 0.57
CA MET A 186 -12.03 -21.30 1.92
C MET A 186 -13.51 -20.93 1.91
N THR A 187 -14.09 -20.93 3.10
CA THR A 187 -15.46 -20.47 3.32
C THR A 187 -15.41 -19.20 4.17
N PRO A 188 -15.97 -18.10 3.70
CA PRO A 188 -16.58 -17.89 2.38
C PRO A 188 -15.53 -17.86 1.24
N PRO A 189 -15.91 -18.23 -0.01
CA PRO A 189 -14.98 -18.18 -1.13
C PRO A 189 -14.75 -16.75 -1.60
N ALA A 190 -13.49 -16.43 -1.92
CA ALA A 190 -13.14 -15.22 -2.66
C ALA A 190 -13.08 -15.52 -4.16
N GLY A 191 -13.52 -14.58 -4.99
CA GLY A 191 -13.54 -14.73 -6.45
C GLY A 191 -13.40 -13.41 -7.18
N SER A 192 -13.11 -13.50 -8.49
CA SER A 192 -13.08 -12.33 -9.38
C SER A 192 -14.43 -11.61 -9.37
N LYS A 193 -14.39 -10.30 -9.65
CA LYS A 193 -15.58 -9.45 -9.76
C LYS A 193 -15.71 -8.94 -11.18
N SER A 194 -16.92 -9.04 -11.74
CA SER A 194 -17.29 -8.33 -12.97
C SER A 194 -17.42 -6.83 -12.68
N VAL A 195 -17.45 -6.00 -13.74
CA VAL A 195 -17.68 -4.56 -13.59
C VAL A 195 -19.03 -4.27 -12.91
N ALA A 196 -20.08 -5.02 -13.25
CA ALA A 196 -21.40 -4.87 -12.67
C ALA A 196 -21.40 -5.19 -11.16
N GLU A 197 -20.83 -6.32 -10.74
CA GLU A 197 -20.69 -6.68 -9.33
C GLU A 197 -19.84 -5.64 -8.56
N LEU A 198 -18.76 -5.17 -9.18
CA LEU A 198 -17.92 -4.14 -8.57
C LEU A 198 -18.68 -2.83 -8.40
N ALA A 199 -19.50 -2.43 -9.38
CA ALA A 199 -20.34 -1.23 -9.29
C ALA A 199 -21.37 -1.32 -8.16
N GLU A 200 -21.94 -2.50 -7.92
CA GLU A 200 -22.81 -2.72 -6.75
C GLU A 200 -22.05 -2.58 -5.43
N ILE A 201 -20.85 -3.14 -5.35
CA ILE A 201 -20.00 -3.07 -4.16
C ILE A 201 -19.58 -1.59 -3.90
N VAL A 202 -19.23 -0.85 -4.95
CA VAL A 202 -18.88 0.57 -4.83
C VAL A 202 -20.03 1.37 -4.22
N LYS A 203 -21.28 1.12 -4.66
CA LYS A 203 -22.48 1.78 -4.10
C LYS A 203 -22.69 1.46 -2.63
N LEU A 204 -22.41 0.21 -2.20
CA LEU A 204 -22.54 -0.21 -0.79
C LEU A 204 -21.58 0.54 0.14
N ALA A 205 -20.46 1.01 -0.37
CA ALA A 205 -19.47 1.69 0.45
C ALA A 205 -19.95 3.05 0.99
N GLU A 206 -20.84 3.76 0.24
CA GLU A 206 -21.36 5.09 0.61
C GLU A 206 -20.25 6.12 0.93
N ARG A 207 -19.05 5.88 0.41
CA ARG A 207 -17.84 6.69 0.58
C ARG A 207 -16.84 6.35 -0.53
N PRO A 208 -15.74 7.11 -0.67
CA PRO A 208 -14.72 6.81 -1.68
C PRO A 208 -14.29 5.35 -1.64
N PHE A 209 -14.37 4.67 -2.79
CA PHE A 209 -14.01 3.27 -2.91
C PHE A 209 -12.75 3.11 -3.76
N ILE A 210 -11.80 2.31 -3.28
CA ILE A 210 -10.49 2.12 -3.87
C ILE A 210 -10.38 0.68 -4.39
N VAL A 211 -10.11 0.50 -5.68
CA VAL A 211 -9.88 -0.82 -6.28
C VAL A 211 -8.39 -1.11 -6.34
N LYS A 212 -7.93 -2.06 -5.52
CA LYS A 212 -6.53 -2.49 -5.47
C LYS A 212 -6.31 -3.76 -6.30
N GLY A 213 -5.15 -3.86 -6.97
CA GLY A 213 -4.80 -5.03 -7.80
C GLY A 213 -4.97 -4.76 -9.30
N VAL A 214 -4.81 -3.52 -9.72
CA VAL A 214 -4.96 -3.10 -11.11
C VAL A 214 -3.58 -3.01 -11.77
N MET A 215 -3.38 -3.76 -12.86
CA MET A 215 -2.10 -3.85 -13.56
C MET A 215 -2.18 -3.55 -15.06
N THR A 216 -3.33 -3.12 -15.56
CA THR A 216 -3.51 -2.83 -16.98
C THR A 216 -4.41 -1.59 -17.18
N VAL A 217 -4.21 -0.88 -18.28
CA VAL A 217 -5.11 0.20 -18.70
C VAL A 217 -6.56 -0.27 -18.77
N LYS A 218 -6.79 -1.46 -19.35
CA LYS A 218 -8.14 -2.04 -19.44
C LYS A 218 -8.75 -2.27 -18.05
N GLY A 219 -7.96 -2.72 -17.09
CA GLY A 219 -8.40 -2.90 -15.69
C GLY A 219 -8.73 -1.57 -15.02
N ALA A 220 -7.90 -0.55 -15.25
CA ALA A 220 -8.11 0.79 -14.72
C ALA A 220 -9.40 1.44 -15.25
N LEU A 221 -9.66 1.30 -16.56
CA LEU A 221 -10.91 1.79 -17.18
C LEU A 221 -12.14 1.06 -16.65
N LYS A 222 -12.05 -0.26 -16.41
CA LYS A 222 -13.13 -1.02 -15.77
C LYS A 222 -13.41 -0.58 -14.33
N ALA A 223 -12.35 -0.29 -13.55
CA ALA A 223 -12.52 0.23 -12.20
C ALA A 223 -13.20 1.61 -12.20
N LYS A 224 -12.79 2.49 -13.12
CA LYS A 224 -13.45 3.79 -13.36
C LYS A 224 -14.93 3.60 -13.76
N GLU A 225 -15.23 2.70 -14.70
CA GLU A 225 -16.59 2.38 -15.14
C GLU A 225 -17.46 1.89 -13.98
N ALA A 226 -16.91 1.11 -13.06
CA ALA A 226 -17.60 0.66 -11.85
C ALA A 226 -17.81 1.77 -10.81
N GLY A 227 -17.26 2.97 -11.01
CA GLY A 227 -17.42 4.11 -10.10
C GLY A 227 -16.36 4.19 -9.00
N ALA A 228 -15.21 3.54 -9.16
CA ALA A 228 -14.11 3.66 -8.20
C ALA A 228 -13.62 5.10 -8.11
N ALA A 229 -13.41 5.59 -6.88
CA ALA A 229 -12.81 6.90 -6.61
C ALA A 229 -11.29 6.88 -6.76
N ALA A 230 -10.69 5.70 -6.59
CA ALA A 230 -9.26 5.48 -6.83
C ALA A 230 -8.96 4.05 -7.24
N ILE A 231 -7.77 3.87 -7.79
CA ILE A 231 -7.16 2.55 -7.98
C ILE A 231 -5.82 2.47 -7.25
N VAL A 232 -5.40 1.24 -6.91
CA VAL A 232 -4.01 0.97 -6.57
C VAL A 232 -3.40 0.12 -7.67
N VAL A 233 -2.42 0.67 -8.39
CA VAL A 233 -1.58 -0.09 -9.31
C VAL A 233 -0.74 -1.05 -8.47
N SER A 234 -1.07 -2.33 -8.56
CA SER A 234 -0.56 -3.36 -7.65
C SER A 234 -0.63 -4.75 -8.27
N ASN A 235 0.45 -5.51 -8.15
CA ASN A 235 0.51 -6.95 -8.43
C ASN A 235 0.60 -7.78 -7.13
N HIS A 236 0.16 -7.19 -6.01
CA HIS A 236 0.21 -7.82 -4.67
C HIS A 236 1.62 -8.27 -4.26
N GLY A 237 2.66 -7.62 -4.78
CA GLY A 237 4.05 -8.01 -4.55
C GLY A 237 4.41 -9.41 -5.09
N GLY A 238 3.71 -9.87 -6.13
CA GLY A 238 3.89 -11.19 -6.73
C GLY A 238 3.20 -12.33 -5.98
N ARG A 239 2.36 -12.04 -4.99
CA ARG A 239 1.70 -13.07 -4.17
C ARG A 239 0.53 -13.75 -4.86
N VAL A 240 -0.09 -13.11 -5.84
CA VAL A 240 -1.26 -13.60 -6.58
C VAL A 240 -0.87 -14.24 -7.90
N LEU A 241 0.11 -13.69 -8.59
CA LEU A 241 0.62 -14.17 -9.87
C LEU A 241 2.11 -13.81 -9.96
N ASP A 242 2.94 -14.78 -10.39
CA ASP A 242 4.35 -14.52 -10.68
C ASP A 242 4.56 -14.10 -12.15
N GLN A 243 5.73 -13.59 -12.46
CA GLN A 243 6.13 -13.13 -13.80
C GLN A 243 5.23 -12.03 -14.38
N CYS A 244 4.65 -11.22 -13.51
CA CYS A 244 3.94 -9.99 -13.89
C CYS A 244 4.94 -8.86 -14.18
N PRO A 245 4.56 -7.88 -15.01
CA PRO A 245 5.26 -6.60 -15.06
C PRO A 245 5.39 -5.99 -13.66
N ALA A 246 6.44 -5.21 -13.44
CA ALA A 246 6.52 -4.39 -12.24
C ALA A 246 5.50 -3.25 -12.29
N THR A 247 5.08 -2.79 -11.11
CA THR A 247 4.13 -1.68 -11.02
C THR A 247 4.69 -0.38 -11.60
N ALA A 248 6.02 -0.16 -11.47
CA ALA A 248 6.71 0.96 -12.11
C ALA A 248 6.65 0.95 -13.65
N GLU A 249 6.52 -0.23 -14.26
CA GLU A 249 6.47 -0.36 -15.73
C GLU A 249 5.11 0.02 -16.31
N VAL A 250 4.03 -0.29 -15.59
CA VAL A 250 2.65 -0.07 -16.07
C VAL A 250 2.02 1.23 -15.55
N LEU A 251 2.61 1.84 -14.52
CA LEU A 251 2.08 3.07 -13.92
C LEU A 251 1.93 4.21 -14.93
N PRO A 252 2.92 4.53 -15.80
CA PRO A 252 2.80 5.67 -16.71
C PRO A 252 1.65 5.55 -17.71
N GLU A 253 1.44 4.36 -18.28
CA GLU A 253 0.35 4.14 -19.25
C GLU A 253 -1.03 4.18 -18.57
N ILE A 254 -1.14 3.69 -17.35
CA ILE A 254 -2.37 3.75 -16.55
C ILE A 254 -2.67 5.20 -16.15
N ALA A 255 -1.65 5.96 -15.75
CA ALA A 255 -1.79 7.36 -15.39
C ALA A 255 -2.28 8.20 -16.58
N GLU A 256 -1.71 8.00 -17.76
CA GLU A 256 -2.14 8.70 -18.97
C GLU A 256 -3.59 8.33 -19.35
N ALA A 257 -3.98 7.05 -19.24
CA ALA A 257 -5.33 6.59 -19.55
C ALA A 257 -6.40 7.14 -18.59
N LEU A 258 -6.04 7.45 -17.35
CA LEU A 258 -6.96 8.02 -16.35
C LEU A 258 -6.84 9.53 -16.22
N LYS A 259 -5.99 10.19 -16.98
CA LYS A 259 -5.79 11.64 -16.94
C LYS A 259 -7.10 12.40 -17.10
N GLY A 260 -7.35 13.35 -16.21
CA GLY A 260 -8.58 14.15 -16.22
C GLY A 260 -9.86 13.40 -15.83
N SER A 261 -9.79 12.11 -15.45
CA SER A 261 -10.97 11.34 -15.08
C SER A 261 -11.48 11.59 -13.65
N GLY A 262 -10.67 12.22 -12.81
CA GLY A 262 -10.96 12.40 -11.39
C GLY A 262 -10.65 11.16 -10.52
N VAL A 263 -10.33 10.01 -11.12
CA VAL A 263 -9.93 8.80 -10.38
C VAL A 263 -8.50 8.98 -9.88
N LYS A 264 -8.30 8.84 -8.57
CA LYS A 264 -6.97 8.91 -7.94
C LYS A 264 -6.17 7.64 -8.20
N ILE A 265 -4.86 7.79 -8.35
CA ILE A 265 -3.95 6.68 -8.63
C ILE A 265 -2.97 6.52 -7.49
N LEU A 266 -3.08 5.40 -6.78
CA LEU A 266 -2.07 4.96 -5.84
C LEU A 266 -1.25 3.84 -6.48
N VAL A 267 -0.03 3.62 -5.98
CA VAL A 267 0.81 2.51 -6.44
C VAL A 267 1.50 1.83 -5.26
N ASP A 268 1.67 0.53 -5.33
CA ASP A 268 2.49 -0.24 -4.39
C ASP A 268 3.51 -1.15 -5.12
N GLY A 269 4.23 -1.94 -4.37
CA GLY A 269 5.19 -2.91 -4.92
C GLY A 269 6.58 -2.33 -5.19
N GLY A 270 7.55 -2.72 -4.37
CA GLY A 270 8.95 -2.36 -4.55
C GLY A 270 9.39 -1.05 -3.91
N ILE A 271 8.50 -0.17 -3.50
CA ILE A 271 8.79 1.12 -2.88
C ILE A 271 9.42 0.92 -1.49
N ARG A 272 10.58 1.57 -1.23
CA ARG A 272 11.37 1.41 -0.01
C ARG A 272 11.92 2.71 0.56
N THR A 273 12.01 3.74 -0.25
CA THR A 273 12.67 5.02 0.06
C THR A 273 11.81 6.20 -0.35
N GLY A 274 12.11 7.38 0.19
CA GLY A 274 11.49 8.63 -0.26
C GLY A 274 11.80 8.94 -1.73
N VAL A 275 12.95 8.45 -2.23
CA VAL A 275 13.30 8.54 -3.66
C VAL A 275 12.33 7.74 -4.53
N ASP A 276 11.92 6.54 -4.08
CA ASP A 276 10.93 5.74 -4.82
C ASP A 276 9.55 6.40 -4.79
N VAL A 277 9.19 7.04 -3.66
CA VAL A 277 7.96 7.85 -3.56
C VAL A 277 7.98 8.98 -4.59
N PHE A 278 9.07 9.76 -4.65
CA PHE A 278 9.23 10.83 -5.63
C PHE A 278 9.09 10.34 -7.07
N LYS A 279 9.75 9.22 -7.41
CA LYS A 279 9.64 8.60 -8.73
C LYS A 279 8.19 8.20 -9.07
N ALA A 280 7.47 7.63 -8.11
CA ALA A 280 6.08 7.24 -8.29
C ALA A 280 5.17 8.45 -8.59
N LEU A 281 5.36 9.55 -7.85
CA LEU A 281 4.64 10.80 -8.09
C LEU A 281 4.97 11.38 -9.47
N ALA A 282 6.26 11.42 -9.84
CA ALA A 282 6.69 11.88 -11.16
C ALA A 282 6.13 11.03 -12.31
N LEU A 283 5.82 9.76 -12.07
CA LEU A 283 5.20 8.84 -13.04
C LEU A 283 3.66 8.90 -13.03
N GLY A 284 3.06 9.78 -12.24
CA GLY A 284 1.64 10.07 -12.26
C GLY A 284 0.82 9.40 -11.15
N ALA A 285 1.44 8.88 -10.10
CA ALA A 285 0.71 8.49 -8.90
C ALA A 285 0.36 9.73 -8.05
N ASP A 286 -0.81 9.72 -7.39
CA ASP A 286 -1.19 10.71 -6.37
C ASP A 286 -0.58 10.37 -5.00
N ALA A 287 -0.36 9.07 -4.73
CA ALA A 287 0.24 8.59 -3.49
C ALA A 287 0.76 7.14 -3.64
N VAL A 288 1.45 6.64 -2.62
CA VAL A 288 1.97 5.28 -2.63
C VAL A 288 1.57 4.48 -1.39
N LEU A 289 1.56 3.14 -1.52
CA LEU A 289 1.40 2.23 -0.39
C LEU A 289 2.70 1.45 -0.17
N ILE A 290 3.11 1.31 1.10
CA ILE A 290 4.29 0.57 1.51
C ILE A 290 3.85 -0.52 2.49
N CYS A 291 4.08 -1.80 2.19
CA CYS A 291 3.60 -2.93 3.01
C CYS A 291 4.71 -3.51 3.91
N ARG A 292 5.57 -4.37 3.35
CA ARG A 292 6.58 -5.16 4.09
C ARG A 292 7.49 -4.35 5.01
N PRO A 293 8.01 -3.17 4.65
CA PRO A 293 8.80 -2.35 5.56
C PRO A 293 8.05 -1.91 6.82
N PHE A 294 6.74 -1.61 6.72
CA PHE A 294 5.92 -1.32 7.90
C PHE A 294 5.75 -2.54 8.81
N VAL A 295 5.65 -3.76 8.26
CA VAL A 295 5.67 -4.97 9.09
C VAL A 295 6.98 -5.05 9.88
N THR A 296 8.12 -4.87 9.20
CA THR A 296 9.43 -4.86 9.87
C THR A 296 9.51 -3.77 10.94
N ALA A 297 8.92 -2.60 10.68
CA ALA A 297 8.89 -1.49 11.62
C ALA A 297 8.06 -1.82 12.89
N VAL A 298 6.88 -2.41 12.72
CA VAL A 298 6.05 -2.86 13.85
C VAL A 298 6.78 -3.93 14.67
N TYR A 299 7.34 -4.95 14.02
CA TYR A 299 8.07 -6.02 14.73
C TYR A 299 9.34 -5.51 15.44
N GLY A 300 10.01 -4.52 14.89
CA GLY A 300 11.27 -4.00 15.40
C GLY A 300 11.16 -2.89 16.44
N GLY A 301 9.98 -2.30 16.62
CA GLY A 301 9.84 -1.18 17.56
C GLY A 301 8.41 -0.73 17.86
N GLY A 302 7.39 -1.52 17.47
CA GLY A 302 6.00 -1.12 17.68
C GLY A 302 5.70 0.25 17.04
N GLU A 303 5.02 1.11 17.77
CA GLU A 303 4.67 2.47 17.32
C GLU A 303 5.90 3.34 17.05
N GLU A 304 6.92 3.26 17.90
CA GLU A 304 8.17 4.00 17.71
C GLU A 304 8.93 3.53 16.46
N GLY A 305 8.90 2.23 16.17
CA GLY A 305 9.46 1.67 14.94
C GLY A 305 8.73 2.17 13.69
N VAL A 306 7.40 2.25 13.73
CA VAL A 306 6.58 2.81 12.65
C VAL A 306 6.90 4.27 12.44
N LYS A 307 6.92 5.08 13.53
CA LYS A 307 7.31 6.49 13.46
C LYS A 307 8.70 6.66 12.85
N CYS A 308 9.68 5.88 13.30
CA CYS A 308 11.06 5.93 12.80
C CYS A 308 11.11 5.69 11.28
N TYR A 309 10.31 4.74 10.76
CA TYR A 309 10.25 4.49 9.32
C TYR A 309 9.54 5.61 8.57
N ILE A 310 8.46 6.18 9.12
CA ILE A 310 7.78 7.35 8.53
C ILE A 310 8.75 8.53 8.42
N ASP A 311 9.44 8.86 9.51
CA ASP A 311 10.40 9.99 9.54
C ASP A 311 11.52 9.79 8.52
N LYS A 312 12.02 8.57 8.36
CA LYS A 312 13.02 8.23 7.35
C LYS A 312 12.53 8.51 5.93
N ILE A 313 11.36 8.00 5.57
CA ILE A 313 10.80 8.18 4.21
C ILE A 313 10.49 9.66 3.94
N ALA A 314 9.95 10.35 4.94
CA ALA A 314 9.64 11.78 4.85
C ALA A 314 10.88 12.65 4.63
N ALA A 315 11.95 12.38 5.40
CA ALA A 315 13.22 13.10 5.23
C ALA A 315 13.85 12.87 3.86
N GLU A 316 13.85 11.62 3.37
CA GLU A 316 14.35 11.30 2.03
C GLU A 316 13.51 11.91 0.91
N LEU A 317 12.17 12.01 1.09
CA LEU A 317 11.29 12.67 0.12
C LEU A 317 11.56 14.18 0.07
N ALA A 318 11.68 14.83 1.23
CA ALA A 318 11.98 16.26 1.29
C ALA A 318 13.36 16.59 0.68
N ASP A 319 14.37 15.76 0.97
CA ASP A 319 15.72 15.92 0.42
C ASP A 319 15.72 15.84 -1.11
N ILE A 320 15.08 14.80 -1.68
CA ILE A 320 15.05 14.66 -3.14
C ILE A 320 14.22 15.74 -3.83
N MET A 321 13.14 16.22 -3.20
CA MET A 321 12.37 17.34 -3.73
C MET A 321 13.23 18.60 -3.82
N GLN A 322 14.02 18.91 -2.79
CA GLN A 322 14.98 20.03 -2.82
C GLN A 322 16.04 19.85 -3.93
N MET A 323 16.58 18.64 -4.09
CA MET A 323 17.60 18.34 -5.09
C MET A 323 17.06 18.34 -6.53
N CYS A 324 15.76 18.37 -6.71
CA CYS A 324 15.09 18.46 -8.01
C CYS A 324 14.34 19.78 -8.22
N GLY A 325 14.42 20.73 -7.27
CA GLY A 325 13.78 22.04 -7.36
C GLY A 325 12.25 22.00 -7.21
N ALA A 326 11.69 20.96 -6.59
CA ALA A 326 10.25 20.88 -6.32
C ALA A 326 9.94 21.35 -4.89
N HIS A 327 9.14 22.41 -4.74
CA HIS A 327 8.74 22.97 -3.44
C HIS A 327 7.37 22.45 -2.96
N SER A 328 6.64 21.77 -3.85
CA SER A 328 5.37 21.10 -3.53
C SER A 328 5.22 19.82 -4.35
N LEU A 329 4.28 18.94 -3.96
CA LEU A 329 4.00 17.72 -4.73
C LEU A 329 3.48 18.04 -6.14
N ALA A 330 2.79 19.17 -6.32
CA ALA A 330 2.28 19.61 -7.61
C ALA A 330 3.38 20.01 -8.61
N GLU A 331 4.57 20.35 -8.12
CA GLU A 331 5.73 20.69 -8.94
C GLU A 331 6.55 19.48 -9.38
N ILE A 332 6.24 18.29 -8.84
CA ILE A 332 6.89 17.05 -9.27
C ILE A 332 6.36 16.66 -10.65
N THR A 333 7.20 16.70 -11.66
CA THR A 333 6.84 16.47 -13.05
C THR A 333 7.59 15.28 -13.66
N ARG A 334 7.06 14.77 -14.79
CA ARG A 334 7.60 13.58 -15.48
C ARG A 334 9.04 13.74 -15.94
N ASP A 335 9.47 14.93 -16.29
CA ASP A 335 10.83 15.25 -16.75
C ASP A 335 11.88 15.24 -15.63
N MET A 336 11.44 15.25 -14.37
CA MET A 336 12.33 15.08 -13.20
C MET A 336 12.86 13.65 -13.06
N VAL A 337 12.35 12.70 -13.87
CA VAL A 337 12.83 11.32 -13.89
C VAL A 337 13.10 10.81 -15.31
N ARG A 338 14.02 9.87 -15.40
CA ARG A 338 14.43 9.20 -16.65
C ARG A 338 14.21 7.69 -16.48
N ILE A 339 13.43 7.08 -17.40
CA ILE A 339 13.19 5.63 -17.50
C ILE A 339 14.22 5.05 -18.46
#